data_c3ad880c1046705b0b0f9c21ed3dbb9b
#
_entry.id   c3ad880c1046705b0b0f9c21ed3dbb9b
#
_cell.length_a   1.000
_cell.length_b   1.000
_cell.length_c   1.000
_cell.angle_alpha   90.00
_cell.angle_beta   90.00
_cell.angle_gamma   90.00
#
_symmetry.space_group_name_H-M   'P 1'
#
loop_
_entity.id
_entity.type
_entity.pdbx_description
1 polymer ?
#
loop_
_entity_poly.entity_id
_entity_poly.type
_entity_poly.pdbx_seq_one_letter_code
_entity_poly.pdbx_strand_id
1 'polypeptide(L)'
;MKEKRITLILSIALAVCAGATIPTLISSIPPIEPYSVKSEVPYCVTPPSVPEQATFDGETIDLRRYDRRERMDREMMSFTYMHSTTMLMLKRANRYFPIVEPILKANGIPDDFKYLMVIESSLNPIARSPAGAAGLWQFMPATGREFGLEVNDNIDERYNCLLYTSDA
;
A
#
# COMPACT_ATOMS: atom_id res chain seq x y z
N MET A 1 -16.99 15.48 -18.62
CA MET A 1 -17.57 14.74 -17.46
C MET A 1 -17.84 15.62 -16.23
N LYS A 2 -17.05 16.63 -15.94
CA LYS A 2 -17.28 17.54 -14.79
C LYS A 2 -18.57 18.39 -14.95
N GLU A 3 -18.84 18.93 -16.12
CA GLU A 3 -20.04 19.74 -16.35
C GLU A 3 -21.35 18.99 -16.11
N LYS A 4 -21.46 17.73 -16.57
CA LYS A 4 -22.67 16.93 -16.35
C LYS A 4 -22.96 16.64 -14.87
N ARG A 5 -21.91 16.55 -14.04
CA ARG A 5 -22.08 16.37 -12.59
C ARG A 5 -22.53 17.64 -11.88
N ILE A 6 -22.02 18.79 -12.31
CA ILE A 6 -22.42 20.10 -11.75
C ILE A 6 -23.87 20.40 -12.11
N THR A 7 -24.27 20.13 -13.34
CA THR A 7 -25.66 20.31 -13.79
C THR A 7 -26.63 19.40 -13.03
N LEU A 8 -26.23 18.16 -12.74
CA LEU A 8 -27.03 17.22 -11.98
C LEU A 8 -27.20 17.67 -10.51
N ILE A 9 -26.14 18.15 -9.88
CA ILE A 9 -26.17 18.65 -8.50
C ILE A 9 -27.04 19.93 -8.39
N LEU A 10 -26.92 20.84 -9.36
CA LEU A 10 -27.76 22.04 -9.43
C LEU A 10 -29.26 21.69 -9.67
N SER A 11 -29.54 20.69 -10.48
CA SER A 11 -30.91 20.23 -10.73
C SER A 11 -31.54 19.62 -9.48
N ILE A 12 -30.80 18.86 -8.72
CA ILE A 12 -31.22 18.26 -7.45
C ILE A 12 -31.48 19.36 -6.40
N ALA A 13 -30.59 20.34 -6.31
CA ALA A 13 -30.75 21.47 -5.38
C ALA A 13 -31.98 22.32 -5.72
N LEU A 14 -32.24 22.53 -7.01
CA LEU A 14 -33.41 23.29 -7.47
C LEU A 14 -34.72 22.55 -7.18
N ALA A 15 -34.74 21.22 -7.33
CA ALA A 15 -35.92 20.38 -7.08
C ALA A 15 -36.26 20.33 -5.57
N VAL A 16 -35.28 20.38 -4.69
CA VAL A 16 -35.47 20.45 -3.23
C VAL A 16 -36.06 21.82 -2.84
N CYS A 17 -35.61 22.91 -3.47
CA CYS A 17 -36.15 24.25 -3.22
C CYS A 17 -37.60 24.43 -3.79
N ALA A 18 -37.99 23.66 -4.81
CA ALA A 18 -39.31 23.67 -5.40
C ALA A 18 -40.36 22.81 -4.67
N GLY A 19 -40.02 22.20 -3.54
CA GLY A 19 -40.94 21.40 -2.73
C GLY A 19 -41.33 20.05 -3.37
N ALA A 20 -40.54 19.54 -4.30
CA ALA A 20 -40.76 18.22 -4.87
C ALA A 20 -40.53 17.15 -3.79
N THR A 21 -41.52 16.27 -3.63
CA THR A 21 -41.45 15.22 -2.61
C THR A 21 -40.39 14.17 -2.97
N ILE A 22 -39.63 13.73 -1.99
CA ILE A 22 -38.54 12.71 -2.11
C ILE A 22 -38.94 11.47 -2.92
N PRO A 23 -40.19 10.96 -2.89
CA PRO A 23 -40.60 9.80 -3.70
C PRO A 23 -40.50 10.01 -5.20
N THR A 24 -40.68 11.22 -5.73
CA THR A 24 -40.62 11.51 -7.16
C THR A 24 -39.19 11.52 -7.70
N LEU A 25 -38.21 11.78 -6.86
CA LEU A 25 -36.78 11.71 -7.22
C LEU A 25 -36.24 10.28 -7.23
N ILE A 26 -36.79 9.39 -6.37
CA ILE A 26 -36.36 7.99 -6.28
C ILE A 26 -36.84 7.19 -7.51
N SER A 27 -38.01 7.50 -8.07
CA SER A 27 -38.55 6.80 -9.23
C SER A 27 -37.79 7.08 -10.53
N SER A 28 -36.94 8.09 -10.58
CA SER A 28 -36.09 8.41 -11.74
C SER A 28 -34.69 7.80 -11.69
N ILE A 29 -34.36 7.08 -10.63
CA ILE A 29 -33.10 6.33 -10.54
C ILE A 29 -33.32 5.00 -11.29
N PRO A 30 -32.57 4.72 -12.36
CA PRO A 30 -32.67 3.42 -13.02
C PRO A 30 -32.33 2.31 -12.02
N PRO A 31 -33.04 1.17 -12.05
CA PRO A 31 -32.72 0.05 -11.19
C PRO A 31 -31.26 -0.34 -11.40
N ILE A 32 -30.53 -0.51 -10.28
CA ILE A 32 -29.17 -1.05 -10.33
C ILE A 32 -29.34 -2.50 -10.75
N GLU A 33 -29.04 -2.82 -12.01
CA GLU A 33 -28.95 -4.20 -12.46
C GLU A 33 -27.99 -4.94 -11.56
N PRO A 34 -28.40 -6.07 -10.95
CA PRO A 34 -27.49 -6.85 -10.13
C PRO A 34 -26.32 -7.30 -11.01
N TYR A 35 -25.11 -6.86 -10.67
CA TYR A 35 -23.90 -7.30 -11.35
C TYR A 35 -23.77 -8.82 -11.15
N SER A 36 -24.24 -9.59 -12.13
CA SER A 36 -24.05 -11.04 -12.15
C SER A 36 -22.61 -11.33 -12.56
N VAL A 37 -21.75 -11.59 -11.58
CA VAL A 37 -20.46 -12.22 -11.85
C VAL A 37 -20.75 -13.67 -12.25
N LYS A 38 -20.82 -13.93 -13.54
CA LYS A 38 -20.71 -15.29 -14.04
C LYS A 38 -19.25 -15.74 -13.87
N SER A 39 -18.86 -16.13 -12.67
CA SER A 39 -17.61 -16.87 -12.49
C SER A 39 -17.89 -18.32 -12.83
N GLU A 40 -17.63 -18.71 -14.06
CA GLU A 40 -17.74 -20.11 -14.50
C GLU A 40 -16.60 -20.98 -13.93
N VAL A 41 -15.63 -20.40 -13.25
CA VAL A 41 -14.52 -21.12 -12.62
C VAL A 41 -14.54 -20.80 -11.13
N PRO A 42 -14.58 -21.82 -10.26
CA PRO A 42 -14.44 -21.58 -8.83
C PRO A 42 -13.08 -20.94 -8.57
N TYR A 43 -13.09 -19.69 -8.10
CA TYR A 43 -11.88 -18.97 -7.77
C TYR A 43 -11.27 -19.60 -6.52
N CYS A 44 -10.30 -20.50 -6.73
CA CYS A 44 -9.54 -21.11 -5.66
C CYS A 44 -8.21 -20.41 -5.53
N VAL A 45 -8.01 -19.71 -4.42
CA VAL A 45 -6.72 -19.11 -4.07
C VAL A 45 -5.92 -20.16 -3.31
N THR A 46 -4.83 -20.62 -3.92
CA THR A 46 -3.89 -21.53 -3.27
C THR A 46 -2.58 -20.80 -3.03
N PRO A 47 -1.95 -20.94 -1.85
CA PRO A 47 -0.62 -20.40 -1.64
C PRO A 47 0.37 -21.07 -2.59
N PRO A 48 1.36 -20.34 -3.10
CA PRO A 48 2.42 -20.93 -3.91
C PRO A 48 3.23 -21.92 -3.08
N SER A 49 3.84 -22.90 -3.73
CA SER A 49 4.74 -23.85 -3.06
C SER A 49 6.00 -23.14 -2.56
N VAL A 50 6.45 -23.50 -1.37
CA VAL A 50 7.71 -22.96 -0.81
C VAL A 50 8.87 -23.38 -1.69
N PRO A 51 9.69 -22.45 -2.20
CA PRO A 51 10.88 -22.76 -2.98
C PRO A 51 11.93 -23.50 -2.13
N GLU A 52 12.86 -24.18 -2.75
CA GLU A 52 13.95 -24.86 -2.05
C GLU A 52 15.01 -23.86 -1.55
N GLN A 53 15.13 -22.73 -2.23
CA GLN A 53 16.11 -21.70 -1.93
C GLN A 53 15.50 -20.31 -2.15
N ALA A 54 15.97 -19.35 -1.38
CA ALA A 54 15.71 -17.92 -1.58
C ALA A 54 17.04 -17.18 -1.56
N THR A 55 17.09 -16.01 -2.19
CA THR A 55 18.27 -15.14 -2.17
C THR A 55 17.95 -13.84 -1.46
N PHE A 56 18.85 -13.36 -0.64
CA PHE A 56 18.77 -12.04 -0.04
C PHE A 56 20.19 -11.45 0.05
N ASP A 57 20.38 -10.24 -0.46
CA ASP A 57 21.68 -9.57 -0.53
C ASP A 57 22.79 -10.42 -1.17
N GLY A 58 22.43 -11.15 -2.23
CA GLY A 58 23.34 -12.06 -2.93
C GLY A 58 23.64 -13.38 -2.19
N GLU A 59 23.21 -13.53 -0.95
CA GLU A 59 23.36 -14.76 -0.18
C GLU A 59 22.20 -15.73 -0.43
N THR A 60 22.53 -17.01 -0.61
CA THR A 60 21.52 -18.06 -0.81
C THR A 60 21.12 -18.68 0.52
N ILE A 61 19.83 -18.64 0.80
CA ILE A 61 19.20 -19.23 1.97
C ILE A 61 18.60 -20.57 1.59
N ASP A 62 19.08 -21.66 2.18
CA ASP A 62 18.51 -23.00 2.00
C ASP A 62 17.23 -23.15 2.80
N LEU A 63 16.11 -23.31 2.11
CA LEU A 63 14.77 -23.48 2.68
C LEU A 63 14.33 -24.95 2.78
N ARG A 64 15.19 -25.92 2.45
CA ARG A 64 14.88 -27.36 2.60
C ARG A 64 14.87 -27.78 4.07
N ARG A 65 15.58 -27.05 4.94
CA ARG A 65 15.49 -27.29 6.38
C ARG A 65 14.08 -27.04 6.88
N TYR A 66 13.56 -27.98 7.68
CA TYR A 66 12.18 -27.98 8.17
C TYR A 66 11.79 -26.65 8.84
N ASP A 67 12.61 -26.16 9.77
CA ASP A 67 12.37 -24.93 10.51
C ASP A 67 12.25 -23.68 9.64
N ARG A 68 13.09 -23.57 8.60
CA ARG A 68 13.07 -22.46 7.64
C ARG A 68 11.89 -22.59 6.66
N ARG A 69 11.64 -23.82 6.20
CA ARG A 69 10.54 -24.12 5.29
C ARG A 69 9.19 -23.79 5.93
N GLU A 70 8.99 -24.22 7.19
CA GLU A 70 7.76 -23.95 7.92
C GLU A 70 7.51 -22.44 8.12
N ARG A 71 8.56 -21.69 8.47
CA ARG A 71 8.47 -20.22 8.59
C ARG A 71 8.09 -19.57 7.26
N MET A 72 8.75 -19.95 6.18
CA MET A 72 8.48 -19.41 4.85
C MET A 72 7.04 -19.73 4.41
N ASP A 73 6.59 -20.98 4.60
CA ASP A 73 5.24 -21.42 4.26
C ASP A 73 4.19 -20.59 5.00
N ARG A 74 4.38 -20.35 6.29
CA ARG A 74 3.48 -19.52 7.10
C ARG A 74 3.39 -18.09 6.57
N GLU A 75 4.52 -17.47 6.23
CA GLU A 75 4.55 -16.11 5.69
C GLU A 75 3.89 -16.07 4.29
N MET A 76 4.21 -17.02 3.41
CA MET A 76 3.59 -17.11 2.09
C MET A 76 2.08 -17.32 2.18
N MET A 77 1.62 -18.17 3.09
CA MET A 77 0.20 -18.39 3.36
C MET A 77 -0.46 -17.10 3.87
N SER A 78 0.17 -16.41 4.84
CA SER A 78 -0.33 -15.14 5.37
C SER A 78 -0.51 -14.11 4.25
N PHE A 79 0.50 -13.87 3.43
CA PHE A 79 0.41 -12.95 2.30
C PHE A 79 -0.63 -13.37 1.26
N THR A 80 -0.78 -14.66 1.00
CA THR A 80 -1.76 -15.17 0.04
C THR A 80 -3.18 -14.88 0.46
N TYR A 81 -3.50 -15.03 1.74
CA TYR A 81 -4.86 -14.82 2.24
C TYR A 81 -5.16 -13.40 2.72
N MET A 82 -4.17 -12.54 2.85
CA MET A 82 -4.33 -11.11 3.11
C MET A 82 -4.61 -10.31 1.82
N HIS A 83 -5.54 -10.76 1.00
CA HIS A 83 -5.77 -10.28 -0.37
C HIS A 83 -5.75 -8.74 -0.51
N SER A 84 -6.57 -8.03 0.26
CA SER A 84 -6.68 -6.57 0.15
C SER A 84 -5.37 -5.86 0.51
N THR A 85 -4.70 -6.32 1.58
CA THR A 85 -3.43 -5.76 2.04
C THR A 85 -2.31 -6.06 1.05
N THR A 86 -2.22 -7.31 0.57
CA THR A 86 -1.21 -7.72 -0.41
C THR A 86 -1.38 -6.96 -1.73
N MET A 87 -2.62 -6.85 -2.24
CA MET A 87 -2.89 -6.07 -3.45
C MET A 87 -2.56 -4.58 -3.29
N LEU A 88 -2.80 -4.02 -2.11
CA LEU A 88 -2.43 -2.64 -1.81
C LEU A 88 -0.92 -2.46 -1.74
N MET A 89 -0.20 -3.40 -1.12
CA MET A 89 1.27 -3.39 -1.09
C MET A 89 1.87 -3.50 -2.49
N LEU A 90 1.36 -4.38 -3.36
CA LEU A 90 1.81 -4.49 -4.75
C LEU A 90 1.60 -3.19 -5.54
N LYS A 91 0.44 -2.54 -5.37
CA LYS A 91 0.19 -1.24 -6.00
C LYS A 91 1.15 -0.15 -5.51
N ARG A 92 1.46 -0.16 -4.21
CA ARG A 92 2.42 0.76 -3.60
C ARG A 92 3.85 0.46 -4.03
N ALA A 93 4.23 -0.81 -4.14
CA ALA A 93 5.53 -1.23 -4.64
C ALA A 93 5.77 -0.69 -6.06
N ASN A 94 4.80 -0.83 -6.97
CA ASN A 94 4.88 -0.27 -8.32
C ASN A 94 5.05 1.27 -8.34
N ARG A 95 4.65 1.96 -7.29
CA ARG A 95 4.83 3.41 -7.16
C ARG A 95 6.18 3.79 -6.57
N TYR A 96 6.61 3.11 -5.49
CA TYR A 96 7.75 3.55 -4.69
C TYR A 96 9.06 2.87 -5.08
N PHE A 97 9.06 1.62 -5.52
CA PHE A 97 10.27 0.91 -5.91
C PHE A 97 11.04 1.62 -7.03
N PRO A 98 10.39 2.07 -8.14
CA PRO A 98 11.11 2.79 -9.19
C PRO A 98 11.78 4.10 -8.74
N ILE A 99 11.33 4.67 -7.62
CA ILE A 99 11.89 5.89 -7.05
C ILE A 99 13.08 5.53 -6.13
N VAL A 100 12.94 4.49 -5.32
CA VAL A 100 13.91 4.12 -4.29
C VAL A 100 15.09 3.32 -4.85
N GLU A 101 14.86 2.40 -5.79
CA GLU A 101 15.90 1.56 -6.39
C GLU A 101 17.11 2.34 -6.94
N PRO A 102 16.92 3.40 -7.74
CA PRO A 102 18.05 4.21 -8.22
C PRO A 102 18.86 4.85 -7.09
N ILE A 103 18.19 5.22 -6.00
CA ILE A 103 18.81 5.89 -4.88
C ILE A 103 19.63 4.89 -4.05
N LEU A 104 19.08 3.70 -3.72
CA LEU A 104 19.81 2.63 -3.09
C LEU A 104 21.07 2.28 -3.88
N LYS A 105 20.92 2.14 -5.20
CA LYS A 105 22.03 1.83 -6.11
C LYS A 105 23.09 2.93 -6.11
N ALA A 106 22.70 4.20 -6.15
CA ALA A 106 23.62 5.32 -6.13
C ALA A 106 24.47 5.39 -4.85
N ASN A 107 23.92 4.92 -3.73
CA ASN A 107 24.58 4.86 -2.42
C ASN A 107 25.25 3.51 -2.13
N GLY A 108 25.30 2.59 -3.08
CA GLY A 108 25.92 1.27 -2.90
C GLY A 108 25.17 0.35 -1.92
N ILE A 109 23.89 0.64 -1.67
CA ILE A 109 23.03 -0.16 -0.80
C ILE A 109 22.39 -1.27 -1.63
N PRO A 110 22.37 -2.53 -1.13
CA PRO A 110 21.73 -3.64 -1.83
C PRO A 110 20.26 -3.36 -2.16
N ASP A 111 19.82 -3.73 -3.36
CA ASP A 111 18.46 -3.49 -3.85
C ASP A 111 17.38 -4.12 -2.96
N ASP A 112 17.69 -5.24 -2.31
CA ASP A 112 16.78 -5.95 -1.42
C ASP A 112 16.36 -5.12 -0.19
N PHE A 113 17.08 -4.05 0.14
CA PHE A 113 16.70 -3.14 1.23
C PHE A 113 15.37 -2.42 0.98
N LYS A 114 14.91 -2.28 -0.25
CA LYS A 114 13.57 -1.77 -0.56
C LYS A 114 12.45 -2.56 0.14
N TYR A 115 12.67 -3.85 0.40
CA TYR A 115 11.68 -4.68 1.09
C TYR A 115 11.54 -4.36 2.59
N LEU A 116 12.49 -3.64 3.21
CA LEU A 116 12.30 -3.12 4.56
C LEU A 116 11.08 -2.20 4.67
N MET A 117 10.84 -1.35 3.66
CA MET A 117 9.64 -0.50 3.63
C MET A 117 8.34 -1.32 3.61
N VAL A 118 8.37 -2.51 3.02
CA VAL A 118 7.21 -3.43 3.03
C VAL A 118 6.96 -3.93 4.45
N ILE A 119 8.00 -4.34 5.15
CA ILE A 119 7.94 -4.89 6.52
C ILE A 119 7.54 -3.79 7.50
N GLU A 120 8.16 -2.62 7.42
CA GLU A 120 8.01 -1.54 8.38
C GLU A 120 6.67 -0.80 8.30
N SER A 121 6.19 -0.54 7.08
CA SER A 121 5.02 0.31 6.86
C SER A 121 3.98 -0.26 5.91
N SER A 122 4.17 -1.46 5.36
CA SER A 122 3.40 -1.95 4.21
C SER A 122 3.40 -0.95 3.05
N LEU A 123 4.53 -0.26 2.85
CA LEU A 123 4.70 0.83 1.88
C LEU A 123 3.69 1.98 2.06
N ASN A 124 3.27 2.25 3.29
CA ASN A 124 2.39 3.36 3.59
C ASN A 124 3.21 4.61 3.96
N PRO A 125 3.23 5.66 3.11
CA PRO A 125 4.07 6.85 3.34
C PRO A 125 3.64 7.66 4.56
N ILE A 126 2.39 7.52 5.00
CA ILE A 126 1.84 8.22 6.17
C ILE A 126 1.71 7.31 7.40
N ALA A 127 2.39 6.16 7.40
CA ALA A 127 2.36 5.25 8.54
C ALA A 127 2.97 5.92 9.78
N ARG A 128 2.33 5.69 10.93
CA ARG A 128 2.84 6.11 12.24
C ARG A 128 2.56 5.00 13.25
N SER A 129 3.60 4.58 13.96
CA SER A 129 3.46 3.60 15.01
C SER A 129 3.01 4.23 16.34
N PRO A 130 2.46 3.47 17.26
CA PRO A 130 2.16 3.96 18.61
C PRO A 130 3.40 4.48 19.36
N ALA A 131 4.58 3.96 19.04
CA ALA A 131 5.85 4.40 19.62
C ALA A 131 6.40 5.69 18.97
N GLY A 132 5.76 6.19 17.90
CA GLY A 132 6.14 7.43 17.22
C GLY A 132 7.07 7.23 16.03
N ALA A 133 7.33 6.02 15.58
CA ALA A 133 8.01 5.79 14.31
C ALA A 133 7.12 6.26 13.15
N ALA A 134 7.71 6.82 12.07
CA ALA A 134 6.96 7.46 11.01
C ALA A 134 7.53 7.22 9.60
N GLY A 135 6.64 7.30 8.59
CA GLY A 135 6.96 7.22 7.18
C GLY A 135 7.20 5.82 6.66
N LEU A 136 7.72 5.70 5.45
CA LEU A 136 7.97 4.41 4.78
C LEU A 136 8.94 3.53 5.55
N TRP A 137 9.95 4.14 6.16
CA TRP A 137 11.06 3.47 6.85
C TRP A 137 10.84 3.34 8.36
N GLN A 138 9.79 3.91 8.90
CA GLN A 138 9.46 3.87 10.33
C GLN A 138 10.60 4.37 11.23
N PHE A 139 11.25 5.47 10.85
CA PHE A 139 12.26 6.07 11.73
C PHE A 139 11.65 6.72 12.97
N MET A 140 12.34 6.55 14.09
CA MET A 140 12.02 7.26 15.32
C MET A 140 12.40 8.75 15.20
N PRO A 141 11.73 9.66 15.93
CA PRO A 141 12.06 11.10 15.88
C PRO A 141 13.54 11.41 16.20
N ALA A 142 14.11 10.71 17.17
CA ALA A 142 15.51 10.89 17.55
C ALA A 142 16.44 10.48 16.39
N THR A 143 16.23 9.32 15.82
CA THR A 143 16.99 8.80 14.68
C THR A 143 16.89 9.72 13.48
N GLY A 144 15.66 10.20 13.14
CA GLY A 144 15.50 11.16 12.05
C GLY A 144 16.36 12.42 12.22
N ARG A 145 16.35 13.01 13.42
CA ARG A 145 17.18 14.19 13.74
C ARG A 145 18.68 13.89 13.71
N GLU A 146 19.10 12.72 14.17
CA GLU A 146 20.50 12.30 14.14
C GLU A 146 21.06 12.24 12.72
N PHE A 147 20.22 11.83 11.77
CA PHE A 147 20.54 11.82 10.33
C PHE A 147 20.17 13.12 9.60
N GLY A 148 19.97 14.22 10.32
CA GLY A 148 19.80 15.56 9.74
C GLY A 148 18.40 15.91 9.26
N LEU A 149 17.39 15.07 9.52
CA LEU A 149 16.01 15.38 9.15
C LEU A 149 15.39 16.39 10.10
N GLU A 150 14.60 17.30 9.57
CA GLU A 150 13.79 18.22 10.36
C GLU A 150 12.58 17.47 10.93
N VAL A 151 12.56 17.30 12.26
CA VAL A 151 11.47 16.63 12.98
C VAL A 151 11.10 17.50 14.18
N ASN A 152 10.05 18.30 14.00
CA ASN A 152 9.48 19.21 15.01
C ASN A 152 7.94 19.18 14.94
N ASP A 153 7.27 20.06 15.66
CA ASP A 153 5.80 20.11 15.73
C ASP A 153 5.14 20.58 14.42
N ASN A 154 5.87 21.25 13.53
CA ASN A 154 5.36 21.80 12.28
C ASN A 154 5.82 21.03 11.04
N ILE A 155 7.01 20.44 11.09
CA ILE A 155 7.64 19.72 9.98
C ILE A 155 8.11 18.37 10.46
N ASP A 156 7.80 17.34 9.69
CA ASP A 156 8.28 15.99 9.93
C ASP A 156 8.73 15.35 8.62
N GLU A 157 10.01 15.50 8.33
CA GLU A 157 10.61 15.03 7.07
C GLU A 157 10.71 13.50 6.98
N ARG A 158 10.44 12.76 8.06
CA ARG A 158 10.36 11.29 8.03
C ARG A 158 9.23 10.76 7.13
N TYR A 159 8.29 11.60 6.75
CA TYR A 159 7.26 11.28 5.77
C TYR A 159 7.71 11.52 4.32
N ASN A 160 8.87 12.15 4.12
CA ASN A 160 9.42 12.37 2.78
C ASN A 160 10.29 11.18 2.37
N CYS A 161 9.78 10.34 1.49
CA CYS A 161 10.46 9.11 1.05
C CYS A 161 11.76 9.36 0.25
N LEU A 162 12.00 10.59 -0.20
CA LEU A 162 13.15 10.92 -1.05
C LEU A 162 14.38 11.37 -0.24
N LEU A 163 14.20 11.89 0.97
CA LEU A 163 15.29 12.47 1.75
C LEU A 163 16.22 11.43 2.39
N TYR A 164 15.73 10.22 2.65
CA TYR A 164 16.50 9.17 3.37
C TYR A 164 17.65 8.54 2.58
N THR A 165 17.79 8.89 1.35
CA THR A 165 18.60 8.16 0.41
C THR A 165 19.68 9.03 -0.23
N SER A 166 19.68 10.35 0.03
CA SER A 166 20.64 11.27 -0.58
C SER A 166 21.87 11.57 0.28
N ASP A 167 21.80 11.40 1.61
CA ASP A 167 22.84 11.86 2.54
C ASP A 167 23.19 10.86 3.67
N ALA A 168 22.82 9.57 3.55
CA ALA A 168 23.14 8.56 4.55
C ALA A 168 24.39 7.77 4.19
#